data_2aca7e92f4be945a757d3682c88b6253
#
_entry.id   2aca7e92f4be945a757d3682c88b6253
#
_cell.length_a   1.000
_cell.length_b   1.000
_cell.length_c   1.000
_cell.angle_alpha   90.00
_cell.angle_beta   90.00
_cell.angle_gamma   90.00
#
_symmetry.space_group_name_H-M   'P 1'
#
loop_
_entity.id
_entity.type
_entity.pdbx_description
1 polymer ?
#
loop_
_entity_poly.entity_id
_entity_poly.type
_entity_poly.pdbx_seq_one_letter_code
_entity_poly.pdbx_strand_id
1 'polypeptide(L)'
;EAAKHINNGDTIFIDGSTTCQCMSEYIVGKKDITVITNNISLVSFLALHSVKTICLGGTVTDAPYILSGIEAVETASRYKADKMFFSTNSFDDNCLIGTNSDNYYLLHKTMALQSDKVYFLADHSKHNRPSKRVLFDFSDMHCIISDYIFSKHIKESYPNTFFYMV
;
A
#
# COMPACT_ATOMS: atom_id res chain seq x y z
N GLU A 1 12.33 -4.95 3.38
CA GLU A 1 12.84 -3.89 2.48
C GLU A 1 11.98 -2.63 2.57
N ALA A 2 10.65 -2.72 2.34
CA ALA A 2 9.76 -1.57 2.30
C ALA A 2 9.93 -0.59 3.49
N ALA A 3 10.05 -1.10 4.70
CA ALA A 3 10.23 -0.29 5.90
C ALA A 3 11.53 0.55 5.94
N LYS A 4 12.53 0.21 5.10
CA LYS A 4 13.75 1.03 4.97
C LYS A 4 13.49 2.37 4.30
N HIS A 5 12.42 2.47 3.54
CA HIS A 5 11.99 3.70 2.87
C HIS A 5 11.17 4.64 3.78
N ILE A 6 10.90 4.24 5.02
CA ILE A 6 10.21 5.06 6.01
C ILE A 6 11.22 5.86 6.82
N ASN A 7 11.08 7.17 6.82
CA ASN A 7 11.91 8.10 7.61
C ASN A 7 11.20 8.50 8.91
N ASN A 8 11.96 8.98 9.88
CA ASN A 8 11.37 9.65 11.04
C ASN A 8 10.61 10.91 10.58
N GLY A 9 9.47 11.17 11.18
CA GLY A 9 8.60 12.28 10.85
C GLY A 9 7.62 12.03 9.70
N ASP A 10 7.75 10.93 8.96
CA ASP A 10 6.85 10.62 7.85
C ASP A 10 5.39 10.44 8.31
N THR A 11 4.47 10.94 7.51
CA THR A 11 3.07 10.51 7.52
C THR A 11 2.89 9.50 6.40
N ILE A 12 2.41 8.29 6.71
CA ILE A 12 2.30 7.22 5.73
C ILE A 12 0.92 6.59 5.70
N PHE A 13 0.43 6.30 4.49
CA PHE A 13 -0.65 5.36 4.31
C PHE A 13 -0.12 3.93 4.23
N ILE A 14 -0.77 3.03 4.95
CA ILE A 14 -0.55 1.58 4.84
C ILE A 14 -1.91 0.93 4.62
N ASP A 15 -2.04 0.19 3.51
CA ASP A 15 -3.29 -0.50 3.19
C ASP A 15 -3.56 -1.72 4.09
N GLY A 16 -4.76 -2.28 3.94
CA GLY A 16 -5.20 -3.43 4.72
C GLY A 16 -4.60 -4.77 4.34
N SER A 17 -3.68 -4.83 3.38
CA SER A 17 -3.10 -6.09 2.92
C SER A 17 -2.24 -6.78 3.97
N THR A 18 -2.24 -8.12 3.97
CA THR A 18 -1.35 -8.90 4.82
C THR A 18 0.13 -8.66 4.52
N THR A 19 0.46 -8.37 3.26
CA THR A 19 1.81 -8.01 2.83
C THR A 19 2.30 -6.73 3.52
N CYS A 20 1.47 -5.69 3.54
CA CYS A 20 1.80 -4.43 4.20
C CYS A 20 1.76 -4.54 5.73
N GLN A 21 0.89 -5.39 6.27
CA GLN A 21 0.85 -5.65 7.71
C GLN A 21 2.19 -6.18 8.26
N CYS A 22 2.95 -6.94 7.48
CA CYS A 22 4.29 -7.42 7.87
C CYS A 22 5.30 -6.28 8.13
N MET A 23 4.98 -5.04 7.77
CA MET A 23 5.82 -3.88 8.06
C MET A 23 5.72 -3.42 9.53
N SER A 24 4.69 -3.86 10.26
CA SER A 24 4.33 -3.34 11.59
C SER A 24 5.50 -3.31 12.58
N GLU A 25 6.25 -4.41 12.70
CA GLU A 25 7.38 -4.51 13.63
C GLU A 25 8.53 -3.56 13.28
N TYR A 26 8.72 -3.28 11.99
CA TYR A 26 9.77 -2.38 11.51
C TYR A 26 9.40 -0.90 11.61
N ILE A 27 8.12 -0.58 11.83
CA ILE A 27 7.63 0.77 12.09
C ILE A 27 7.83 1.15 13.55
N VAL A 28 7.69 0.17 14.44
CA VAL A 28 7.99 0.35 15.87
C VAL A 28 9.44 0.80 16.03
N GLY A 29 9.65 1.91 16.72
CA GLY A 29 10.99 2.50 16.87
C GLY A 29 11.33 3.63 15.90
N LYS A 30 10.53 3.87 14.88
CA LYS A 30 10.58 5.11 14.10
C LYS A 30 10.04 6.27 14.94
N LYS A 31 10.69 7.43 14.87
CA LYS A 31 10.32 8.61 15.66
C LYS A 31 9.36 9.50 14.89
N ASP A 32 8.38 10.05 15.60
CA ASP A 32 7.45 11.07 15.10
C ASP A 32 6.66 10.67 13.83
N ILE A 33 6.52 9.36 13.59
CA ILE A 33 5.77 8.82 12.47
C ILE A 33 4.26 8.88 12.75
N THR A 34 3.49 9.14 11.70
CA THR A 34 2.02 9.00 11.72
C THR A 34 1.61 7.95 10.68
N VAL A 35 0.94 6.89 11.12
CA VAL A 35 0.41 5.83 10.25
C VAL A 35 -1.08 6.03 10.06
N ILE A 36 -1.53 6.02 8.81
CA ILE A 36 -2.94 6.11 8.43
C ILE A 36 -3.31 4.80 7.75
N THR A 37 -4.27 4.07 8.28
CA THR A 37 -4.58 2.72 7.78
C THR A 37 -6.06 2.36 7.95
N ASN A 38 -6.53 1.45 7.11
CA ASN A 38 -7.83 0.81 7.22
C ASN A 38 -7.76 -0.60 7.85
N ASN A 39 -6.60 -1.01 8.38
CA ASN A 39 -6.39 -2.31 9.01
C ASN A 39 -6.48 -2.19 10.53
N ILE A 40 -7.57 -2.73 11.14
CA ILE A 40 -7.80 -2.68 12.60
C ILE A 40 -6.71 -3.41 13.38
N SER A 41 -6.19 -4.52 12.85
CA SER A 41 -5.11 -5.27 13.51
C SER A 41 -3.84 -4.44 13.56
N LEU A 42 -3.52 -3.74 12.48
CA LEU A 42 -2.37 -2.83 12.43
C LEU A 42 -2.56 -1.64 13.39
N VAL A 43 -3.77 -1.05 13.42
CA VAL A 43 -4.10 0.02 14.37
C VAL A 43 -3.86 -0.45 15.81
N SER A 44 -4.39 -1.62 16.17
CA SER A 44 -4.25 -2.17 17.52
C SER A 44 -2.79 -2.45 17.87
N PHE A 45 -2.04 -3.05 16.97
CA PHE A 45 -0.61 -3.34 17.17
C PHE A 45 0.20 -2.06 17.37
N LEU A 46 0.06 -1.08 16.49
CA LEU A 46 0.83 0.16 16.53
C LEU A 46 0.47 1.03 17.75
N ALA A 47 -0.81 1.06 18.13
CA ALA A 47 -1.26 1.76 19.35
C ALA A 47 -0.62 1.21 20.62
N LEU A 48 -0.51 -0.13 20.75
CA LEU A 48 0.18 -0.77 21.86
C LEU A 48 1.66 -0.40 21.96
N HIS A 49 2.27 -0.03 20.82
CA HIS A 49 3.66 0.40 20.75
C HIS A 49 3.83 1.94 20.69
N SER A 50 2.78 2.68 21.08
CA SER A 50 2.78 4.15 21.13
C SER A 50 3.11 4.84 19.79
N VAL A 51 2.84 4.19 18.66
CA VAL A 51 2.93 4.80 17.34
C VAL A 51 1.64 5.56 17.05
N LYS A 52 1.75 6.84 16.68
CA LYS A 52 0.60 7.65 16.31
C LYS A 52 -0.10 7.04 15.09
N THR A 53 -1.35 6.60 15.27
CA THR A 53 -2.09 5.86 14.25
C THR A 53 -3.48 6.45 14.06
N ILE A 54 -3.86 6.64 12.80
CA ILE A 54 -5.20 7.09 12.39
C ILE A 54 -5.89 5.94 11.70
N CYS A 55 -7.04 5.53 12.23
CA CYS A 55 -7.91 4.54 11.61
C CYS A 55 -8.87 5.23 10.66
N LEU A 56 -8.93 4.77 9.40
CA LEU A 56 -9.77 5.40 8.37
C LEU A 56 -11.28 5.25 8.60
N GLY A 57 -11.69 4.33 9.46
CA GLY A 57 -13.12 4.07 9.67
C GLY A 57 -13.76 3.25 8.56
N GLY A 58 -15.10 3.19 8.56
CA GLY A 58 -15.88 2.43 7.58
C GLY A 58 -16.44 1.12 8.09
N THR A 59 -16.86 0.25 7.16
CA THR A 59 -17.48 -1.05 7.44
C THR A 59 -16.47 -2.18 7.24
N VAL A 60 -16.51 -3.20 8.10
CA VAL A 60 -15.77 -4.46 7.90
C VAL A 60 -16.54 -5.31 6.89
N THR A 61 -16.00 -5.50 5.68
CA THR A 61 -16.71 -6.18 4.59
C THR A 61 -15.99 -7.39 4.01
N ASP A 62 -14.84 -7.18 3.38
CA ASP A 62 -14.22 -8.20 2.50
C ASP A 62 -13.27 -9.15 3.21
N ALA A 63 -12.70 -8.71 4.32
CA ALA A 63 -11.81 -9.52 5.17
C ALA A 63 -11.93 -9.09 6.62
N PRO A 64 -11.75 -10.00 7.57
CA PRO A 64 -11.74 -9.64 8.99
C PRO A 64 -10.64 -8.58 9.22
N TYR A 65 -10.97 -7.59 10.03
CA TYR A 65 -10.08 -6.51 10.43
C TYR A 65 -9.79 -5.42 9.38
N ILE A 66 -10.42 -5.47 8.19
CA ILE A 66 -10.24 -4.44 7.16
C ILE A 66 -11.50 -3.60 7.02
N LEU A 67 -11.31 -2.30 7.14
CA LEU A 67 -12.38 -1.32 6.96
C LEU A 67 -12.41 -0.83 5.52
N SER A 68 -13.60 -0.66 4.98
CA SER A 68 -13.83 -0.14 3.63
C SER A 68 -15.14 0.65 3.57
N GLY A 69 -15.44 1.18 2.40
CA GLY A 69 -16.64 2.00 2.20
C GLY A 69 -16.31 3.47 2.02
N ILE A 70 -17.37 4.25 1.81
CA ILE A 70 -17.24 5.69 1.51
C ILE A 70 -16.61 6.47 2.67
N GLU A 71 -16.87 6.07 3.91
CA GLU A 71 -16.32 6.71 5.10
C GLU A 71 -14.79 6.59 5.15
N ALA A 72 -14.24 5.43 4.76
CA ALA A 72 -12.80 5.24 4.67
C ALA A 72 -12.19 6.14 3.59
N VAL A 73 -12.85 6.25 2.44
CA VAL A 73 -12.43 7.11 1.32
C VAL A 73 -12.46 8.58 1.71
N GLU A 74 -13.57 9.04 2.30
CA GLU A 74 -13.72 10.43 2.76
C GLU A 74 -12.68 10.78 3.84
N THR A 75 -12.41 9.85 4.76
CA THR A 75 -11.40 10.06 5.78
C THR A 75 -10.02 10.15 5.14
N ALA A 76 -9.66 9.22 4.25
CA ALA A 76 -8.38 9.25 3.56
C ALA A 76 -8.15 10.55 2.78
N SER A 77 -9.20 11.09 2.14
CA SER A 77 -9.11 12.32 1.34
C SER A 77 -8.74 13.58 2.13
N ARG A 78 -8.90 13.54 3.46
CA ARG A 78 -8.61 14.68 4.36
C ARG A 78 -7.13 14.75 4.78
N TYR A 79 -6.34 13.73 4.49
CA TYR A 79 -4.94 13.66 4.89
C TYR A 79 -4.02 13.77 3.68
N LYS A 80 -2.82 14.30 3.90
CA LYS A 80 -1.69 14.21 2.99
C LYS A 80 -0.65 13.29 3.63
N ALA A 81 0.00 12.48 2.81
CA ALA A 81 1.03 11.55 3.24
C ALA A 81 2.29 11.69 2.38
N ASP A 82 3.44 11.49 3.00
CA ASP A 82 4.71 11.42 2.28
C ASP A 82 4.79 10.15 1.43
N LYS A 83 4.18 9.06 1.92
CA LYS A 83 4.26 7.77 1.25
C LYS A 83 2.99 6.95 1.44
N MET A 84 2.66 6.16 0.42
CA MET A 84 1.68 5.09 0.48
C MET A 84 2.37 3.75 0.24
N PHE A 85 2.07 2.78 1.10
CA PHE A 85 2.44 1.37 0.92
C PHE A 85 1.18 0.55 0.74
N PHE A 86 1.12 -0.21 -0.36
CA PHE A 86 -0.05 -1.03 -0.66
C PHE A 86 0.32 -2.33 -1.38
N SER A 87 -0.59 -3.26 -1.34
CA SER A 87 -0.53 -4.50 -2.10
C SER A 87 -1.90 -4.83 -2.70
N THR A 88 -1.91 -5.65 -3.74
CA THR A 88 -3.14 -6.09 -4.39
C THR A 88 -3.10 -7.57 -4.73
N ASN A 89 -4.14 -8.02 -5.45
CA ASN A 89 -4.30 -9.42 -5.84
C ASN A 89 -3.42 -9.81 -7.03
N SER A 90 -3.06 -8.88 -7.91
CA SER A 90 -2.33 -9.22 -9.13
C SER A 90 -1.50 -8.07 -9.70
N PHE A 91 -0.49 -8.44 -10.46
CA PHE A 91 0.17 -7.64 -11.47
C PHE A 91 0.49 -8.53 -12.67
N ASP A 92 0.73 -7.95 -13.85
CA ASP A 92 0.90 -8.72 -15.09
C ASP A 92 2.09 -8.25 -15.96
N ASP A 93 2.33 -8.98 -17.06
CA ASP A 93 3.38 -8.68 -18.02
C ASP A 93 3.13 -7.41 -18.85
N ASN A 94 1.91 -6.88 -18.83
CA ASN A 94 1.59 -5.57 -19.39
C ASN A 94 1.86 -4.44 -18.39
N CYS A 95 2.50 -4.75 -17.25
CA CYS A 95 2.84 -3.80 -16.20
C CYS A 95 1.62 -3.15 -15.53
N LEU A 96 0.49 -3.85 -15.52
CA LEU A 96 -0.73 -3.41 -14.89
C LEU A 96 -0.91 -4.06 -13.51
N ILE A 97 -1.28 -3.25 -12.54
CA ILE A 97 -1.61 -3.68 -11.18
C ILE A 97 -3.12 -3.82 -11.09
N GLY A 98 -3.59 -5.02 -10.74
CA GLY A 98 -5.00 -5.35 -10.74
C GLY A 98 -5.61 -5.55 -9.37
N THR A 99 -6.92 -5.34 -9.25
CA THR A 99 -7.70 -5.61 -8.04
C THR A 99 -8.99 -6.36 -8.34
N ASN A 100 -9.45 -7.16 -7.36
CA ASN A 100 -10.72 -7.87 -7.42
C ASN A 100 -11.81 -7.23 -6.54
N SER A 101 -11.45 -6.23 -5.74
CA SER A 101 -12.36 -5.56 -4.82
C SER A 101 -12.74 -4.17 -5.30
N ASP A 102 -14.04 -3.95 -5.48
CA ASP A 102 -14.58 -2.62 -5.80
C ASP A 102 -14.44 -1.67 -4.60
N ASN A 103 -14.54 -2.18 -3.39
CA ASN A 103 -14.40 -1.40 -2.16
C ASN A 103 -12.98 -0.83 -2.01
N TYR A 104 -11.95 -1.59 -2.39
CA TYR A 104 -10.57 -1.11 -2.30
C TYR A 104 -10.15 -0.24 -3.47
N TYR A 105 -10.81 -0.39 -4.62
CA TYR A 105 -10.44 0.39 -5.81
C TYR A 105 -10.41 1.89 -5.53
N LEU A 106 -11.52 2.43 -5.03
CA LEU A 106 -11.64 3.86 -4.77
C LEU A 106 -10.75 4.30 -3.61
N LEU A 107 -10.64 3.49 -2.56
CA LEU A 107 -9.79 3.79 -1.42
C LEU A 107 -8.30 3.87 -1.83
N HIS A 108 -7.78 2.88 -2.58
CA HIS A 108 -6.40 2.91 -3.05
C HIS A 108 -6.12 4.09 -3.98
N LYS A 109 -7.05 4.40 -4.90
CA LYS A 109 -6.92 5.60 -5.76
C LYS A 109 -6.85 6.88 -4.92
N THR A 110 -7.69 7.00 -3.89
CA THR A 110 -7.68 8.16 -3.01
C THR A 110 -6.39 8.26 -2.21
N MET A 111 -5.94 7.16 -1.60
CA MET A 111 -4.67 7.13 -0.85
C MET A 111 -3.49 7.51 -1.75
N ALA A 112 -3.44 7.01 -2.99
CA ALA A 112 -2.39 7.34 -3.94
C ALA A 112 -2.38 8.83 -4.32
N LEU A 113 -3.56 9.41 -4.60
CA LEU A 113 -3.70 10.84 -4.90
C LEU A 113 -3.33 11.75 -3.71
N GLN A 114 -3.38 11.24 -2.51
CA GLN A 114 -3.03 11.96 -1.30
C GLN A 114 -1.57 11.73 -0.85
N SER A 115 -0.78 10.98 -1.63
CA SER A 115 0.59 10.60 -1.29
C SER A 115 1.60 11.16 -2.30
N ASP A 116 2.76 11.61 -1.79
CA ASP A 116 3.85 12.09 -2.65
C ASP A 116 4.55 10.94 -3.37
N LYS A 117 4.63 9.77 -2.73
CA LYS A 117 5.27 8.56 -3.27
C LYS A 117 4.44 7.32 -3.02
N VAL A 118 4.25 6.51 -4.05
CA VAL A 118 3.45 5.28 -3.98
C VAL A 118 4.37 4.06 -4.12
N TYR A 119 4.29 3.15 -3.15
CA TYR A 119 5.08 1.92 -3.07
C TYR A 119 4.17 0.71 -3.22
N PHE A 120 4.37 -0.06 -4.28
CA PHE A 120 3.66 -1.32 -4.49
C PHE A 120 4.49 -2.50 -3.97
N LEU A 121 3.89 -3.32 -3.11
CA LEU A 121 4.49 -4.51 -2.53
C LEU A 121 3.77 -5.75 -3.06
N ALA A 122 4.50 -6.67 -3.68
CA ALA A 122 3.92 -7.89 -4.20
C ALA A 122 4.91 -9.05 -4.15
N ASP A 123 4.44 -10.23 -3.78
CA ASP A 123 5.20 -11.46 -3.97
C ASP A 123 4.94 -12.05 -5.37
N HIS A 124 5.87 -12.90 -5.84
CA HIS A 124 5.79 -13.54 -7.17
C HIS A 124 4.49 -14.30 -7.40
N SER A 125 3.82 -14.78 -6.34
CA SER A 125 2.58 -15.53 -6.48
C SER A 125 1.42 -14.69 -7.02
N LYS A 126 1.57 -13.36 -7.05
CA LYS A 126 0.57 -12.41 -7.59
C LYS A 126 0.75 -12.11 -9.06
N HIS A 127 1.87 -12.56 -9.65
CA HIS A 127 2.12 -12.39 -11.07
C HIS A 127 1.10 -13.14 -11.93
N ASN A 128 0.53 -12.46 -12.92
CA ASN A 128 -0.46 -12.97 -13.87
C ASN A 128 -1.71 -13.62 -13.23
N ARG A 129 -2.07 -13.25 -12.00
CA ARG A 129 -3.36 -13.64 -11.44
C ARG A 129 -4.51 -12.86 -12.11
N PRO A 130 -5.67 -13.49 -12.30
CA PRO A 130 -6.84 -12.77 -12.80
C PRO A 130 -7.23 -11.62 -11.90
N SER A 131 -7.54 -10.48 -12.49
CA SER A 131 -8.13 -9.34 -11.80
C SER A 131 -9.35 -8.81 -12.54
N LYS A 132 -10.31 -8.24 -11.80
CA LYS A 132 -11.53 -7.67 -12.39
C LYS A 132 -11.31 -6.28 -12.96
N ARG A 133 -10.37 -5.53 -12.39
CA ARG A 133 -10.10 -4.13 -12.74
C ARG A 133 -8.60 -3.83 -12.71
N VAL A 134 -8.17 -3.02 -13.64
CA VAL A 134 -6.88 -2.35 -13.56
C VAL A 134 -6.98 -1.24 -12.51
N LEU A 135 -6.08 -1.28 -11.54
CA LEU A 135 -5.98 -0.29 -10.48
C LEU A 135 -4.95 0.78 -10.83
N PHE A 136 -3.74 0.36 -11.21
CA PHE A 136 -2.62 1.23 -11.56
C PHE A 136 -1.80 0.66 -12.71
N ASP A 137 -1.03 1.52 -13.37
CA ASP A 137 0.10 1.17 -14.22
C ASP A 137 1.40 1.26 -13.39
N PHE A 138 2.46 0.57 -13.81
CA PHE A 138 3.75 0.68 -13.11
C PHE A 138 4.32 2.11 -13.11
N SER A 139 3.97 2.92 -14.11
CA SER A 139 4.36 4.34 -14.15
C SER A 139 3.73 5.20 -13.04
N ASP A 140 2.63 4.75 -12.44
CA ASP A 140 2.03 5.41 -11.28
C ASP A 140 2.84 5.16 -9.98
N MET A 141 3.80 4.22 -10.00
CA MET A 141 4.55 3.81 -8.83
C MET A 141 5.87 4.55 -8.73
N HIS A 142 6.17 5.05 -7.53
CA HIS A 142 7.53 5.49 -7.20
C HIS A 142 8.46 4.27 -7.07
N CYS A 143 7.96 3.19 -6.52
CA CYS A 143 8.75 1.99 -6.27
C CYS A 143 7.89 0.72 -6.27
N ILE A 144 8.45 -0.35 -6.83
CA ILE A 144 7.90 -1.72 -6.78
C ILE A 144 8.88 -2.59 -6.01
N ILE A 145 8.40 -3.24 -4.96
CA ILE A 145 9.19 -4.13 -4.08
C ILE A 145 8.62 -5.53 -4.19
N SER A 146 9.41 -6.46 -4.73
CA SER A 146 8.94 -7.81 -5.04
C SER A 146 10.09 -8.82 -5.04
N ASP A 147 9.78 -10.08 -4.77
CA ASP A 147 10.66 -11.23 -5.05
C ASP A 147 10.52 -11.73 -6.50
N TYR A 148 9.65 -11.11 -7.31
CA TYR A 148 9.54 -11.37 -8.74
C TYR A 148 10.65 -10.68 -9.54
N ILE A 149 11.30 -11.43 -10.44
CA ILE A 149 12.42 -10.91 -11.25
C ILE A 149 11.87 -10.22 -12.50
N PHE A 150 11.75 -8.92 -12.43
CA PHE A 150 11.38 -8.11 -13.59
C PHE A 150 12.49 -8.09 -14.63
N SER A 151 12.12 -8.27 -15.91
CA SER A 151 13.07 -8.23 -17.03
C SER A 151 13.76 -6.86 -17.15
N LYS A 152 14.93 -6.85 -17.77
CA LYS A 152 15.65 -5.60 -18.05
C LYS A 152 14.79 -4.66 -18.91
N HIS A 153 14.07 -5.20 -19.88
CA HIS A 153 13.18 -4.43 -20.75
C HIS A 153 12.09 -3.69 -19.96
N ILE A 154 11.43 -4.37 -19.02
CA ILE A 154 10.43 -3.71 -18.16
C ILE A 154 11.07 -2.56 -17.38
N LYS A 155 12.20 -2.80 -16.73
CA LYS A 155 12.88 -1.76 -15.94
C LYS A 155 13.30 -0.54 -16.76
N GLU A 156 13.74 -0.75 -17.99
CA GLU A 156 14.10 0.33 -18.92
C GLU A 156 12.88 1.08 -19.46
N SER A 157 11.73 0.43 -19.58
CA SER A 157 10.47 1.07 -20.00
C SER A 157 9.86 1.98 -18.93
N TYR A 158 10.25 1.80 -17.66
CA TYR A 158 9.75 2.58 -16.53
C TYR A 158 10.90 3.28 -15.77
N PRO A 159 11.58 4.26 -16.39
CA PRO A 159 12.82 4.86 -15.87
C PRO A 159 12.60 5.66 -14.57
N ASN A 160 11.36 6.05 -14.26
CA ASN A 160 11.00 6.79 -13.05
C ASN A 160 10.51 5.88 -11.91
N THR A 161 10.38 4.58 -12.15
CA THR A 161 9.94 3.59 -11.17
C THR A 161 11.14 2.78 -10.69
N PHE A 162 11.36 2.76 -9.39
CA PHE A 162 12.42 1.93 -8.79
C PHE A 162 11.93 0.50 -8.59
N PHE A 163 12.76 -0.48 -8.90
CA PHE A 163 12.46 -1.90 -8.71
C PHE A 163 13.44 -2.50 -7.69
N TYR A 164 12.94 -2.89 -6.53
CA TYR A 164 13.72 -3.57 -5.50
C TYR A 164 13.32 -5.04 -5.42
N MET A 165 14.33 -5.90 -5.50
CA MET A 165 14.17 -7.33 -5.30
C MET A 165 14.43 -7.68 -3.83
N VAL A 166 13.58 -8.52 -3.25
CA VAL A 166 13.65 -8.98 -1.85
C VAL A 166 13.78 -10.49 -1.79
#